data_4936137824769cefa948e7efd6c995d0
#
_entry.id   4936137824769cefa948e7efd6c995d0
#
_cell.length_a   1.000
_cell.length_b   1.000
_cell.length_c   1.000
_cell.angle_alpha   90.00
_cell.angle_beta   90.00
_cell.angle_gamma   90.00
#
_symmetry.space_group_name_H-M   'P 1'
#
loop_
_entity.id
_entity.type
_entity.pdbx_description
1 polymer ?
#
loop_
_entity_poly.entity_id
_entity_poly.type
_entity_poly.pdbx_seq_one_letter_code
_entity_poly.pdbx_strand_id
1 'polypeptide(L)'
;MLQVVSPAAVGSVRVRLGRSWSGMRPLAPFFCLYMTFGATLGFLSGGAPLILRVRGLELAEIGLLQLINLPVGLTFLWAAVLDRVRLPFLDHRVGWIVAAQGATVLLLGVLSFGEHWPLPALLLLAVAACACVATMDIALEALVVETVPAERRAFVASAKLCGASLGGILGVGILVGSYDLLGWRLSVLACAALDALCLLPILGYPEARLHGVGGVPERWSGSFARLRALAARILVLGAYFAASYLLSGPNTLALLDLGVSLAQVGFLTGTVLPAINLVMALVAGGLAARFGTVRLIACGAFGVLVSGGLMASACAAGAVELAIAATILNFLCGGILGVPVFNMIYRWAQGPRPATDYALLFGAAFFAAMPLRVAAPALAEWAGWPSYFGATLPLYAAAVAWLLVTVDRTLRADGAGTR
;
A
#
# COMPACT_ATOMS: atom_id res chain seq x y z
N MET A 1 52.23 -28.27 7.45
CA MET A 1 51.04 -28.74 8.15
C MET A 1 49.81 -28.15 7.45
N LEU A 2 49.25 -28.87 6.51
CA LEU A 2 48.06 -28.49 5.78
C LEU A 2 46.84 -29.08 6.57
N GLN A 3 46.00 -28.21 7.14
CA GLN A 3 44.71 -28.64 7.73
C GLN A 3 43.69 -28.85 6.65
N VAL A 4 43.24 -30.10 6.52
CA VAL A 4 42.18 -30.56 5.64
C VAL A 4 40.83 -30.04 6.20
N VAL A 5 40.12 -29.21 5.41
CA VAL A 5 38.78 -28.72 5.73
C VAL A 5 37.78 -29.86 5.50
N SER A 6 37.01 -30.22 6.54
CA SER A 6 36.04 -31.31 6.57
C SER A 6 34.85 -31.07 5.61
N PRO A 7 34.35 -32.12 4.90
CA PRO A 7 33.23 -32.00 3.94
C PRO A 7 31.85 -31.72 4.52
N ALA A 8 31.72 -31.60 5.85
CA ALA A 8 30.44 -31.39 6.52
C ALA A 8 29.80 -30.00 6.34
N ALA A 9 30.56 -29.00 5.84
CA ALA A 9 30.06 -27.61 5.69
C ALA A 9 29.23 -27.38 4.42
N VAL A 10 29.31 -28.27 3.42
CA VAL A 10 28.59 -28.09 2.13
C VAL A 10 27.16 -28.62 2.19
N GLY A 11 26.84 -29.52 3.12
CA GLY A 11 25.49 -30.10 3.28
C GLY A 11 24.47 -29.16 3.93
N SER A 12 24.93 -28.21 4.77
CA SER A 12 24.04 -27.35 5.57
C SER A 12 23.41 -26.18 4.81
N VAL A 13 24.00 -25.77 3.68
CA VAL A 13 23.45 -24.66 2.86
C VAL A 13 22.30 -25.13 1.97
N ARG A 14 22.36 -26.37 1.44
CA ARG A 14 21.26 -26.92 0.62
C ARG A 14 20.00 -27.24 1.42
N VAL A 15 20.11 -27.65 2.69
CA VAL A 15 18.95 -27.94 3.56
C VAL A 15 18.22 -26.66 3.98
N ARG A 16 18.90 -25.50 4.09
CA ARG A 16 18.26 -24.21 4.40
C ARG A 16 17.46 -23.62 3.25
N LEU A 17 17.88 -23.84 1.99
CA LEU A 17 17.14 -23.37 0.82
C LEU A 17 15.84 -24.17 0.60
N GLY A 18 15.83 -25.48 0.81
CA GLY A 18 14.62 -26.30 0.69
C GLY A 18 13.54 -26.01 1.74
N ARG A 19 13.92 -25.61 2.96
CA ARG A 19 12.98 -25.16 4.02
C ARG A 19 12.39 -23.77 3.76
N SER A 20 13.05 -22.92 3.01
CA SER A 20 12.57 -21.58 2.65
C SER A 20 11.35 -21.64 1.71
N TRP A 21 11.33 -22.55 0.74
CA TRP A 21 10.26 -22.64 -0.26
C TRP A 21 8.95 -23.26 0.27
N SER A 22 9.02 -24.21 1.19
CA SER A 22 7.83 -24.76 1.86
C SER A 22 7.16 -23.76 2.82
N GLY A 23 7.91 -22.76 3.30
CA GLY A 23 7.40 -21.67 4.14
C GLY A 23 6.69 -20.53 3.38
N MET A 24 6.82 -20.46 2.05
CA MET A 24 6.23 -19.38 1.22
C MET A 24 4.84 -19.73 0.66
N ARG A 25 4.47 -21.01 0.59
CA ARG A 25 3.13 -21.44 0.14
C ARG A 25 1.96 -20.74 0.86
N PRO A 26 2.02 -20.50 2.19
CA PRO A 26 0.94 -19.79 2.89
C PRO A 26 0.87 -18.28 2.58
N LEU A 27 1.85 -17.69 1.88
CA LEU A 27 1.85 -16.27 1.52
C LEU A 27 1.19 -15.98 0.15
N ALA A 28 1.03 -17.00 -0.68
CA ALA A 28 0.45 -16.84 -2.02
C ALA A 28 -0.96 -16.23 -2.03
N PRO A 29 -1.90 -16.63 -1.14
CA PRO A 29 -3.22 -16.00 -1.08
C PRO A 29 -3.14 -14.49 -0.79
N PHE A 30 -2.29 -14.09 0.15
CA PHE A 30 -2.08 -12.67 0.50
C PHE A 30 -1.54 -11.89 -0.69
N PHE A 31 -0.49 -12.40 -1.33
CA PHE A 31 0.12 -11.77 -2.51
C PHE A 31 -0.91 -11.59 -3.65
N CYS A 32 -1.70 -12.63 -3.97
CA CYS A 32 -2.73 -12.56 -5.01
C CYS A 32 -3.79 -11.50 -4.70
N LEU A 33 -4.30 -11.44 -3.47
CA LEU A 33 -5.32 -10.48 -3.08
C LEU A 33 -4.77 -9.04 -3.03
N TYR A 34 -3.54 -8.82 -2.59
CA TYR A 34 -2.91 -7.51 -2.68
C TYR A 34 -2.64 -7.09 -4.14
N MET A 35 -2.40 -8.05 -5.03
CA MET A 35 -2.27 -7.78 -6.46
C MET A 35 -3.60 -7.30 -7.06
N THR A 36 -4.73 -7.92 -6.71
CA THR A 36 -6.04 -7.43 -7.14
C THR A 36 -6.37 -6.05 -6.56
N PHE A 37 -6.04 -5.80 -5.30
CA PHE A 37 -6.15 -4.46 -4.70
C PHE A 37 -5.43 -3.41 -5.54
N GLY A 38 -4.15 -3.68 -5.89
CA GLY A 38 -3.36 -2.78 -6.72
C GLY A 38 -3.86 -2.64 -8.16
N ALA A 39 -4.33 -3.74 -8.77
CA ALA A 39 -4.82 -3.74 -10.15
C ALA A 39 -6.14 -2.97 -10.28
N THR A 40 -7.10 -3.26 -9.42
CA THR A 40 -8.43 -2.63 -9.46
C THR A 40 -8.34 -1.15 -9.11
N LEU A 41 -7.65 -0.77 -8.03
CA LEU A 41 -7.45 0.64 -7.71
C LEU A 41 -6.60 1.36 -8.75
N GLY A 42 -5.53 0.74 -9.24
CA GLY A 42 -4.71 1.28 -10.32
C GLY A 42 -5.55 1.55 -11.57
N PHE A 43 -6.35 0.58 -12.01
CA PHE A 43 -7.21 0.74 -13.16
C PHE A 43 -8.28 1.83 -12.93
N LEU A 44 -9.03 1.78 -11.84
CA LEU A 44 -10.15 2.69 -11.57
C LEU A 44 -9.70 4.13 -11.27
N SER A 45 -8.64 4.32 -10.46
CA SER A 45 -8.22 5.66 -10.03
C SER A 45 -7.06 6.23 -10.82
N GLY A 46 -6.30 5.40 -11.54
CA GLY A 46 -5.16 5.81 -12.37
C GLY A 46 -5.44 5.67 -13.87
N GLY A 47 -5.95 4.53 -14.29
CA GLY A 47 -6.16 4.18 -15.70
C GLY A 47 -7.42 4.75 -16.31
N ALA A 48 -8.57 4.54 -15.68
CA ALA A 48 -9.86 5.02 -16.19
C ALA A 48 -9.90 6.54 -16.41
N PRO A 49 -9.34 7.40 -15.52
CA PRO A 49 -9.22 8.82 -15.79
C PRO A 49 -8.45 9.16 -17.09
N LEU A 50 -7.38 8.42 -17.39
CA LEU A 50 -6.60 8.63 -18.61
C LEU A 50 -7.42 8.26 -19.85
N ILE A 51 -8.12 7.13 -19.84
CA ILE A 51 -9.01 6.68 -20.89
C ILE A 51 -10.13 7.71 -21.12
N LEU A 52 -10.77 8.17 -20.06
CA LEU A 52 -11.86 9.14 -20.14
C LEU A 52 -11.36 10.50 -20.63
N ARG A 53 -10.12 10.90 -20.28
CA ARG A 53 -9.49 12.12 -20.81
C ARG A 53 -9.30 12.06 -22.31
N VAL A 54 -8.78 10.96 -22.84
CA VAL A 54 -8.61 10.75 -24.29
C VAL A 54 -9.97 10.78 -25.00
N ARG A 55 -11.06 10.41 -24.32
CA ARG A 55 -12.44 10.51 -24.82
C ARG A 55 -13.06 11.90 -24.73
N GLY A 56 -12.31 12.89 -24.24
CA GLY A 56 -12.74 14.29 -24.22
C GLY A 56 -13.33 14.79 -22.91
N LEU A 57 -13.21 14.01 -21.79
CA LEU A 57 -13.65 14.48 -20.49
C LEU A 57 -12.83 15.71 -20.05
N GLU A 58 -13.49 16.70 -19.45
CA GLU A 58 -12.83 17.89 -18.95
C GLU A 58 -11.97 17.61 -17.72
N LEU A 59 -10.92 18.42 -17.49
CA LEU A 59 -10.02 18.28 -16.35
C LEU A 59 -10.75 18.38 -15.00
N ALA A 60 -11.75 19.26 -14.91
CA ALA A 60 -12.57 19.41 -13.71
C ALA A 60 -13.34 18.11 -13.38
N GLU A 61 -13.89 17.45 -14.38
CA GLU A 61 -14.61 16.18 -14.24
C GLU A 61 -13.65 15.04 -13.85
N ILE A 62 -12.42 15.03 -14.39
CA ILE A 62 -11.37 14.08 -14.01
C ILE A 62 -10.98 14.26 -12.55
N GLY A 63 -11.00 15.51 -12.04
CA GLY A 63 -10.78 15.78 -10.62
C GLY A 63 -11.79 15.06 -9.72
N LEU A 64 -13.06 14.93 -10.13
CA LEU A 64 -14.06 14.17 -9.38
C LEU A 64 -13.76 12.68 -9.28
N LEU A 65 -13.02 12.11 -10.23
CA LEU A 65 -12.61 10.71 -10.18
C LEU A 65 -11.66 10.39 -9.01
N GLN A 66 -11.02 11.39 -8.39
CA GLN A 66 -10.25 11.18 -7.17
C GLN A 66 -11.13 10.72 -5.99
N LEU A 67 -12.45 10.98 -6.04
CA LEU A 67 -13.42 10.47 -5.06
C LEU A 67 -13.49 8.93 -5.04
N ILE A 68 -13.04 8.25 -6.09
CA ILE A 68 -12.93 6.77 -6.14
C ILE A 68 -12.09 6.24 -4.95
N ASN A 69 -11.09 7.00 -4.51
CA ASN A 69 -10.24 6.59 -3.38
C ASN A 69 -10.84 6.89 -2.00
N LEU A 70 -11.97 7.59 -1.92
CA LEU A 70 -12.61 7.98 -0.67
C LEU A 70 -12.93 6.78 0.25
N PRO A 71 -13.48 5.64 -0.25
CA PRO A 71 -13.75 4.48 0.60
C PRO A 71 -12.53 3.94 1.33
N VAL A 72 -11.32 3.98 0.73
CA VAL A 72 -10.09 3.49 1.36
C VAL A 72 -9.78 4.27 2.64
N GLY A 73 -9.98 5.59 2.63
CA GLY A 73 -9.79 6.45 3.80
C GLY A 73 -10.89 6.29 4.85
N LEU A 74 -12.11 5.94 4.43
CA LEU A 74 -13.28 5.86 5.32
C LEU A 74 -13.54 4.45 5.87
N THR A 75 -12.67 3.50 5.62
CA THR A 75 -12.81 2.09 6.04
C THR A 75 -13.13 1.90 7.52
N PHE A 76 -12.65 2.79 8.38
CA PHE A 76 -12.90 2.74 9.82
C PHE A 76 -14.38 2.89 10.21
N LEU A 77 -15.22 3.44 9.31
CA LEU A 77 -16.65 3.60 9.58
C LEU A 77 -17.39 2.26 9.63
N TRP A 78 -16.96 1.27 8.86
CA TRP A 78 -17.63 -0.03 8.80
C TRP A 78 -16.75 -1.22 9.22
N ALA A 79 -15.48 -1.02 9.52
CA ALA A 79 -14.58 -2.10 9.95
C ALA A 79 -15.09 -2.84 11.19
N ALA A 80 -15.79 -2.16 12.10
CA ALA A 80 -16.39 -2.78 13.28
C ALA A 80 -17.50 -3.79 12.94
N VAL A 81 -18.13 -3.68 11.76
CA VAL A 81 -19.10 -4.66 11.26
C VAL A 81 -18.38 -5.95 10.90
N LEU A 82 -17.23 -5.86 10.23
CA LEU A 82 -16.40 -7.01 9.85
C LEU A 82 -15.89 -7.80 11.06
N ASP A 83 -15.65 -7.12 12.17
CA ASP A 83 -15.21 -7.79 13.40
C ASP A 83 -16.35 -8.51 14.15
N ARG A 84 -17.60 -8.07 13.97
CA ARG A 84 -18.76 -8.57 14.73
C ARG A 84 -19.60 -9.58 13.95
N VAL A 85 -19.76 -9.34 12.64
CA VAL A 85 -20.69 -10.11 11.80
C VAL A 85 -19.93 -11.24 11.12
N ARG A 86 -20.37 -12.49 11.36
CA ARG A 86 -19.91 -13.66 10.62
C ARG A 86 -20.88 -13.94 9.50
N LEU A 87 -20.35 -14.13 8.31
CA LEU A 87 -21.16 -14.55 7.16
C LEU A 87 -21.46 -16.05 7.28
N PRO A 88 -22.61 -16.53 6.74
CA PRO A 88 -23.06 -17.91 6.92
C PRO A 88 -22.30 -18.93 6.07
N PHE A 89 -21.29 -18.53 5.33
CA PHE A 89 -20.48 -19.36 4.45
C PHE A 89 -19.00 -19.09 4.72
N LEU A 90 -18.18 -20.10 4.69
CA LEU A 90 -16.74 -20.07 4.95
C LEU A 90 -16.37 -19.59 6.37
N ASP A 91 -15.07 -19.51 6.64
CA ASP A 91 -14.54 -18.96 7.88
C ASP A 91 -14.74 -17.43 7.95
N HIS A 92 -14.55 -16.84 9.13
CA HIS A 92 -14.99 -15.46 9.41
C HIS A 92 -14.38 -14.44 8.46
N ARG A 93 -13.05 -14.42 8.34
CA ARG A 93 -12.34 -13.42 7.49
C ARG A 93 -12.37 -13.81 6.03
N VAL A 94 -12.16 -15.09 5.75
CA VAL A 94 -12.24 -15.64 4.38
C VAL A 94 -13.63 -15.39 3.79
N GLY A 95 -14.70 -15.54 4.57
CA GLY A 95 -16.06 -15.22 4.12
C GLY A 95 -16.21 -13.76 3.66
N TRP A 96 -15.71 -12.80 4.45
CA TRP A 96 -15.73 -11.37 4.08
C TRP A 96 -14.88 -11.07 2.85
N ILE A 97 -13.67 -11.67 2.75
CA ILE A 97 -12.78 -11.53 1.59
C ILE A 97 -13.49 -12.00 0.32
N VAL A 98 -14.08 -13.20 0.36
CA VAL A 98 -14.77 -13.78 -0.81
C VAL A 98 -16.01 -12.98 -1.19
N ALA A 99 -16.81 -12.52 -0.22
CA ALA A 99 -17.98 -11.69 -0.48
C ALA A 99 -17.60 -10.35 -1.12
N ALA A 100 -16.64 -9.65 -0.54
CA ALA A 100 -16.21 -8.34 -1.01
C ALA A 100 -15.53 -8.40 -2.39
N GLN A 101 -14.59 -9.34 -2.57
CA GLN A 101 -13.92 -9.54 -3.86
C GLN A 101 -14.90 -10.04 -4.94
N GLY A 102 -15.83 -10.93 -4.60
CA GLY A 102 -16.90 -11.38 -5.51
C GLY A 102 -17.80 -10.21 -5.94
N ALA A 103 -18.16 -9.33 -5.00
CA ALA A 103 -18.91 -8.11 -5.31
C ALA A 103 -18.09 -7.18 -6.24
N THR A 104 -16.79 -7.04 -6.02
CA THR A 104 -15.90 -6.28 -6.93
C THR A 104 -15.94 -6.84 -8.34
N VAL A 105 -15.81 -8.16 -8.51
CA VAL A 105 -15.87 -8.83 -9.82
C VAL A 105 -17.21 -8.56 -10.50
N LEU A 106 -18.33 -8.64 -9.77
CA LEU A 106 -19.65 -8.34 -10.31
C LEU A 106 -19.81 -6.88 -10.73
N LEU A 107 -19.35 -5.93 -9.89
CA LEU A 107 -19.40 -4.50 -10.20
C LEU A 107 -18.53 -4.13 -11.40
N LEU A 108 -17.34 -4.72 -11.53
CA LEU A 108 -16.50 -4.56 -12.72
C LEU A 108 -17.18 -5.19 -13.94
N GLY A 109 -17.82 -6.35 -13.80
CA GLY A 109 -18.64 -6.97 -14.83
C GLY A 109 -19.75 -6.04 -15.35
N VAL A 110 -20.46 -5.36 -14.45
CA VAL A 110 -21.46 -4.35 -14.80
C VAL A 110 -20.80 -3.12 -15.45
N LEU A 111 -19.70 -2.62 -14.88
CA LEU A 111 -18.95 -1.47 -15.38
C LEU A 111 -18.40 -1.70 -16.81
N SER A 112 -18.18 -2.94 -17.21
CA SER A 112 -17.70 -3.30 -18.55
C SER A 112 -18.69 -2.90 -19.67
N PHE A 113 -19.98 -2.76 -19.34
CA PHE A 113 -21.02 -2.28 -20.26
C PHE A 113 -21.17 -0.75 -20.23
N GLY A 114 -20.44 -0.06 -19.34
CA GLY A 114 -20.59 1.37 -19.04
C GLY A 114 -19.90 2.31 -20.02
N GLU A 115 -19.43 1.82 -21.17
CA GLU A 115 -18.62 2.62 -22.11
C GLU A 115 -19.19 4.00 -22.48
N HIS A 116 -20.51 4.07 -22.62
CA HIS A 116 -21.24 5.29 -23.00
C HIS A 116 -22.14 5.83 -21.88
N TRP A 117 -21.95 5.34 -20.65
CA TRP A 117 -22.77 5.80 -19.52
C TRP A 117 -22.31 7.21 -19.05
N PRO A 118 -23.24 7.97 -18.46
CA PRO A 118 -22.89 9.27 -17.90
C PRO A 118 -21.90 9.12 -16.75
N LEU A 119 -20.98 10.11 -16.63
CA LEU A 119 -19.92 10.11 -15.61
C LEU A 119 -20.40 9.80 -14.19
N PRO A 120 -21.56 10.33 -13.70
CA PRO A 120 -22.03 10.01 -12.35
C PRO A 120 -22.31 8.53 -12.14
N ALA A 121 -22.81 7.81 -13.15
CA ALA A 121 -23.06 6.37 -13.06
C ALA A 121 -21.76 5.57 -13.02
N LEU A 122 -20.77 5.94 -13.85
CA LEU A 122 -19.44 5.35 -13.85
C LEU A 122 -18.73 5.58 -12.50
N LEU A 123 -18.81 6.82 -11.99
CA LEU A 123 -18.23 7.19 -10.70
C LEU A 123 -18.86 6.40 -9.54
N LEU A 124 -20.20 6.29 -9.52
CA LEU A 124 -20.91 5.54 -8.48
C LEU A 124 -20.46 4.07 -8.43
N LEU A 125 -20.40 3.41 -9.61
CA LEU A 125 -19.95 2.02 -9.69
C LEU A 125 -18.47 1.86 -9.32
N ALA A 126 -17.62 2.78 -9.75
CA ALA A 126 -16.21 2.75 -9.40
C ALA A 126 -15.98 2.96 -7.90
N VAL A 127 -16.72 3.89 -7.27
CA VAL A 127 -16.69 4.10 -5.80
C VAL A 127 -17.22 2.87 -5.08
N ALA A 128 -18.29 2.24 -5.56
CA ALA A 128 -18.82 1.00 -4.98
C ALA A 128 -17.82 -0.16 -5.10
N ALA A 129 -17.18 -0.34 -6.26
CA ALA A 129 -16.14 -1.33 -6.46
C ALA A 129 -14.94 -1.06 -5.53
N CYS A 130 -14.51 0.21 -5.41
CA CYS A 130 -13.45 0.60 -4.48
C CYS A 130 -13.82 0.33 -3.01
N ALA A 131 -15.08 0.55 -2.62
CA ALA A 131 -15.57 0.22 -1.27
C ALA A 131 -15.51 -1.29 -1.00
N CYS A 132 -15.84 -2.12 -1.99
CA CYS A 132 -15.71 -3.57 -1.90
C CYS A 132 -14.22 -3.98 -1.79
N VAL A 133 -13.34 -3.44 -2.62
CA VAL A 133 -11.90 -3.70 -2.54
C VAL A 133 -11.33 -3.27 -1.19
N ALA A 134 -11.71 -2.09 -0.68
CA ALA A 134 -11.29 -1.62 0.63
C ALA A 134 -11.82 -2.51 1.77
N THR A 135 -13.03 -3.06 1.63
CA THR A 135 -13.60 -4.03 2.58
C THR A 135 -12.83 -5.34 2.58
N MET A 136 -12.46 -5.85 1.40
CA MET A 136 -11.60 -7.03 1.24
C MET A 136 -10.24 -6.80 1.89
N ASP A 137 -9.60 -5.63 1.66
CA ASP A 137 -8.30 -5.28 2.24
C ASP A 137 -8.34 -5.31 3.78
N ILE A 138 -9.37 -4.70 4.41
CA ILE A 138 -9.49 -4.73 5.89
C ILE A 138 -9.65 -6.17 6.42
N ALA A 139 -10.47 -7.00 5.77
CA ALA A 139 -10.67 -8.38 6.18
C ALA A 139 -9.38 -9.19 6.03
N LEU A 140 -8.62 -8.93 4.95
CA LEU A 140 -7.31 -9.53 4.69
C LEU A 140 -6.27 -9.12 5.74
N GLU A 141 -6.25 -7.83 6.11
CA GLU A 141 -5.35 -7.31 7.14
C GLU A 141 -5.65 -7.89 8.52
N ALA A 142 -6.94 -8.04 8.85
CA ALA A 142 -7.36 -8.72 10.08
C ALA A 142 -6.92 -10.19 10.08
N LEU A 143 -7.08 -10.89 8.95
CA LEU A 143 -6.63 -12.28 8.78
C LEU A 143 -5.11 -12.39 9.01
N VAL A 144 -4.30 -11.45 8.49
CA VAL A 144 -2.85 -11.40 8.74
C VAL A 144 -2.56 -11.30 10.24
N VAL A 145 -3.23 -10.39 10.93
CA VAL A 145 -3.01 -10.17 12.37
C VAL A 145 -3.39 -11.41 13.19
N GLU A 146 -4.47 -12.10 12.83
CA GLU A 146 -5.01 -13.25 13.56
C GLU A 146 -4.27 -14.56 13.29
N THR A 147 -3.74 -14.74 12.06
CA THR A 147 -3.23 -16.06 11.62
C THR A 147 -1.73 -16.09 11.33
N VAL A 148 -1.07 -14.93 11.16
CA VAL A 148 0.35 -14.89 10.83
C VAL A 148 1.20 -14.56 12.06
N PRO A 149 2.20 -15.41 12.40
CA PRO A 149 3.14 -15.14 13.49
C PRO A 149 3.87 -13.80 13.30
N ALA A 150 4.17 -13.12 14.41
CA ALA A 150 4.80 -11.79 14.39
C ALA A 150 6.09 -11.74 13.57
N GLU A 151 6.91 -12.82 13.64
CA GLU A 151 8.19 -12.94 12.94
C GLU A 151 8.03 -12.99 11.41
N ARG A 152 6.85 -13.39 10.91
CA ARG A 152 6.56 -13.52 9.48
C ARG A 152 5.78 -12.34 8.90
N ARG A 153 5.28 -11.41 9.72
CA ARG A 153 4.49 -10.25 9.26
C ARG A 153 5.27 -9.30 8.35
N ALA A 154 6.58 -9.18 8.54
CA ALA A 154 7.42 -8.41 7.63
C ALA A 154 7.42 -8.98 6.20
N PHE A 155 7.34 -10.31 6.05
CA PHE A 155 7.20 -10.94 4.72
C PHE A 155 5.82 -10.72 4.12
N VAL A 156 4.76 -10.71 4.94
CA VAL A 156 3.40 -10.35 4.47
C VAL A 156 3.33 -8.88 4.07
N ALA A 157 3.95 -7.97 4.82
CA ALA A 157 4.07 -6.57 4.45
C ALA A 157 4.81 -6.38 3.11
N SER A 158 5.87 -7.17 2.87
CA SER A 158 6.53 -7.20 1.56
C SER A 158 5.60 -7.75 0.48
N ALA A 159 4.89 -8.85 0.75
CA ALA A 159 3.92 -9.43 -0.19
C ALA A 159 2.81 -8.43 -0.54
N LYS A 160 2.34 -7.62 0.42
CA LYS A 160 1.38 -6.52 0.19
C LYS A 160 1.93 -5.51 -0.81
N LEU A 161 3.10 -4.96 -0.54
CA LEU A 161 3.69 -3.93 -1.40
C LEU A 161 4.05 -4.47 -2.78
N CYS A 162 4.60 -5.69 -2.84
CA CYS A 162 4.91 -6.37 -4.10
C CYS A 162 3.64 -6.68 -4.90
N GLY A 163 2.63 -7.24 -4.26
CA GLY A 163 1.34 -7.54 -4.88
C GLY A 163 0.68 -6.26 -5.42
N ALA A 164 0.55 -5.23 -4.57
CA ALA A 164 -0.04 -3.96 -4.98
C ALA A 164 0.74 -3.29 -6.12
N SER A 165 2.08 -3.33 -6.12
CA SER A 165 2.91 -2.78 -7.20
C SER A 165 2.72 -3.55 -8.51
N LEU A 166 2.74 -4.88 -8.46
CA LEU A 166 2.49 -5.71 -9.64
C LEU A 166 1.07 -5.49 -10.16
N GLY A 167 0.09 -5.41 -9.26
CA GLY A 167 -1.29 -5.05 -9.60
C GLY A 167 -1.39 -3.69 -10.30
N GLY A 168 -0.70 -2.67 -9.79
CA GLY A 168 -0.63 -1.36 -10.42
C GLY A 168 -0.04 -1.40 -11.84
N ILE A 169 1.03 -2.18 -12.05
CA ILE A 169 1.61 -2.39 -13.39
C ILE A 169 0.59 -3.06 -14.32
N LEU A 170 -0.14 -4.07 -13.83
CA LEU A 170 -1.17 -4.76 -14.61
C LEU A 170 -2.33 -3.80 -14.91
N GLY A 171 -2.87 -3.12 -13.89
CA GLY A 171 -4.05 -2.26 -14.01
C GLY A 171 -3.80 -1.00 -14.83
N VAL A 172 -2.70 -0.28 -14.58
CA VAL A 172 -2.37 0.94 -15.34
C VAL A 172 -1.47 0.62 -16.52
N GLY A 173 -0.36 -0.08 -16.31
CA GLY A 173 0.63 -0.28 -17.36
C GLY A 173 0.12 -1.14 -18.52
N ILE A 174 -0.46 -2.30 -18.22
CA ILE A 174 -0.87 -3.25 -19.25
C ILE A 174 -2.29 -3.00 -19.74
N LEU A 175 -3.28 -2.93 -18.85
CA LEU A 175 -4.68 -2.82 -19.26
C LEU A 175 -4.99 -1.47 -19.94
N VAL A 176 -4.41 -0.38 -19.44
CA VAL A 176 -4.56 0.93 -20.09
C VAL A 176 -3.68 1.04 -21.33
N GLY A 177 -2.44 0.52 -21.28
CA GLY A 177 -1.54 0.53 -22.43
C GLY A 177 -2.04 -0.31 -23.61
N SER A 178 -2.86 -1.34 -23.37
CA SER A 178 -3.50 -2.14 -24.42
C SER A 178 -4.93 -1.69 -24.75
N TYR A 179 -5.37 -0.55 -24.23
CA TYR A 179 -6.74 -0.07 -24.41
C TYR A 179 -7.13 0.11 -25.88
N ASP A 180 -6.23 0.58 -26.74
CA ASP A 180 -6.50 0.77 -28.16
C ASP A 180 -6.79 -0.57 -28.88
N LEU A 181 -6.27 -1.68 -28.36
CA LEU A 181 -6.50 -3.03 -28.88
C LEU A 181 -7.73 -3.70 -28.27
N LEU A 182 -7.94 -3.54 -26.98
CA LEU A 182 -8.96 -4.24 -26.21
C LEU A 182 -10.28 -3.46 -26.12
N GLY A 183 -10.24 -2.13 -26.17
CA GLY A 183 -11.36 -1.25 -25.89
C GLY A 183 -11.78 -1.30 -24.41
N TRP A 184 -12.81 -0.53 -24.06
CA TRP A 184 -13.32 -0.41 -22.69
C TRP A 184 -13.75 -1.75 -22.10
N ARG A 185 -14.62 -2.46 -22.82
CA ARG A 185 -15.28 -3.67 -22.31
C ARG A 185 -14.28 -4.77 -21.94
N LEU A 186 -13.35 -5.08 -22.84
CA LEU A 186 -12.37 -6.15 -22.61
C LEU A 186 -11.34 -5.76 -21.56
N SER A 187 -10.92 -4.48 -21.48
CA SER A 187 -10.01 -4.01 -20.43
C SER A 187 -10.61 -4.17 -19.03
N VAL A 188 -11.89 -3.77 -18.85
CA VAL A 188 -12.60 -3.93 -17.56
C VAL A 188 -12.84 -5.41 -17.23
N LEU A 189 -13.25 -6.23 -18.23
CA LEU A 189 -13.44 -7.67 -18.04
C LEU A 189 -12.13 -8.40 -17.72
N ALA A 190 -11.00 -7.99 -18.30
CA ALA A 190 -9.69 -8.55 -17.97
C ALA A 190 -9.29 -8.24 -16.52
N CYS A 191 -9.60 -7.03 -16.02
CA CYS A 191 -9.43 -6.69 -14.61
C CYS A 191 -10.33 -7.56 -13.71
N ALA A 192 -11.61 -7.73 -14.06
CA ALA A 192 -12.53 -8.60 -13.33
C ALA A 192 -12.08 -10.08 -13.34
N ALA A 193 -11.57 -10.58 -14.46
CA ALA A 193 -11.04 -11.93 -14.57
C ALA A 193 -9.79 -12.13 -13.71
N LEU A 194 -8.89 -11.15 -13.66
CA LEU A 194 -7.72 -11.17 -12.77
C LEU A 194 -8.18 -11.25 -11.31
N ASP A 195 -9.16 -10.43 -10.92
CA ASP A 195 -9.73 -10.42 -9.58
C ASP A 195 -10.34 -11.77 -9.21
N ALA A 196 -11.10 -12.39 -10.13
CA ALA A 196 -11.69 -13.70 -9.93
C ALA A 196 -10.64 -14.82 -9.80
N LEU A 197 -9.59 -14.80 -10.63
CA LEU A 197 -8.50 -15.79 -10.58
C LEU A 197 -7.72 -15.69 -9.27
N CYS A 198 -7.41 -14.47 -8.83
CA CYS A 198 -6.65 -14.22 -7.62
C CYS A 198 -7.44 -14.51 -6.33
N LEU A 199 -8.75 -14.67 -6.43
CA LEU A 199 -9.59 -15.12 -5.32
C LEU A 199 -9.43 -16.62 -5.04
N LEU A 200 -9.07 -17.44 -6.02
CA LEU A 200 -9.01 -18.90 -5.87
C LEU A 200 -8.08 -19.39 -4.75
N PRO A 201 -6.87 -18.85 -4.56
CA PRO A 201 -5.96 -19.34 -3.54
C PRO A 201 -6.48 -19.18 -2.10
N ILE A 202 -7.36 -18.20 -1.81
CA ILE A 202 -7.86 -17.97 -0.46
C ILE A 202 -8.96 -18.96 -0.06
N LEU A 203 -9.67 -19.57 -1.02
CA LEU A 203 -10.75 -20.53 -0.74
C LEU A 203 -10.28 -21.76 0.05
N GLY A 204 -9.00 -22.14 -0.09
CA GLY A 204 -8.39 -23.23 0.65
C GLY A 204 -7.60 -22.79 1.89
N TYR A 205 -7.69 -21.54 2.30
CA TYR A 205 -6.91 -21.03 3.44
C TYR A 205 -7.47 -21.55 4.76
N PRO A 206 -6.66 -22.20 5.60
CA PRO A 206 -7.13 -22.86 6.83
C PRO A 206 -7.24 -21.87 8.01
N GLU A 207 -8.09 -20.84 7.89
CA GLU A 207 -8.27 -19.79 8.91
C GLU A 207 -8.57 -20.38 10.30
N ALA A 208 -9.54 -21.30 10.39
CA ALA A 208 -9.97 -21.89 11.66
C ALA A 208 -8.84 -22.62 12.40
N ARG A 209 -7.88 -23.21 11.66
CA ARG A 209 -6.71 -23.93 12.25
C ARG A 209 -5.59 -22.98 12.67
N LEU A 210 -5.51 -21.81 12.04
CA LEU A 210 -4.44 -20.84 12.26
C LEU A 210 -4.89 -19.69 13.16
N HIS A 211 -6.17 -19.63 13.50
CA HIS A 211 -6.71 -18.57 14.36
C HIS A 211 -6.00 -18.59 15.72
N GLY A 212 -5.49 -17.42 16.14
CA GLY A 212 -4.72 -17.27 17.37
C GLY A 212 -3.21 -17.55 17.25
N VAL A 213 -2.72 -18.10 16.12
CA VAL A 213 -1.26 -18.26 15.88
C VAL A 213 -0.58 -16.90 15.80
N GLY A 214 -1.29 -15.88 15.34
CA GLY A 214 -0.82 -14.51 15.30
C GLY A 214 -0.70 -13.82 16.66
N GLY A 215 -1.24 -14.40 17.70
CA GLY A 215 -1.34 -13.89 19.07
C GLY A 215 -2.78 -13.92 19.55
N VAL A 216 -2.99 -14.15 20.83
CA VAL A 216 -4.33 -14.05 21.42
C VAL A 216 -4.70 -12.58 21.46
N PRO A 217 -5.83 -12.16 20.87
CA PRO A 217 -6.28 -10.78 20.99
C PRO A 217 -6.41 -10.43 22.47
N GLU A 218 -5.76 -9.35 22.89
CA GLU A 218 -5.86 -8.88 24.27
C GLU A 218 -7.34 -8.68 24.64
N ARG A 219 -7.79 -9.29 25.73
CA ARG A 219 -9.18 -9.11 26.20
C ARG A 219 -9.47 -7.61 26.29
N TRP A 220 -10.46 -7.16 25.57
CA TRP A 220 -10.84 -5.76 25.55
C TRP A 220 -11.30 -5.33 26.96
N SER A 221 -10.37 -4.84 27.76
CA SER A 221 -10.70 -3.91 28.81
C SER A 221 -11.04 -2.62 28.08
N GLY A 222 -12.31 -2.17 28.14
CA GLY A 222 -12.77 -0.91 27.53
C GLY A 222 -12.06 0.33 28.09
N SER A 223 -10.77 0.22 28.29
CA SER A 223 -9.91 1.16 28.96
C SER A 223 -9.70 2.38 28.05
N PHE A 224 -10.02 3.54 28.58
CA PHE A 224 -9.66 4.84 28.02
C PHE A 224 -8.18 4.93 27.65
N ALA A 225 -7.30 4.19 28.33
CA ALA A 225 -5.88 4.08 28.05
C ALA A 225 -5.59 3.48 26.66
N ARG A 226 -6.34 2.45 26.21
CA ARG A 226 -6.20 1.85 24.87
C ARG A 226 -6.64 2.82 23.79
N LEU A 227 -7.80 3.46 23.95
CA LEU A 227 -8.28 4.48 23.01
C LEU A 227 -7.26 5.62 22.86
N ARG A 228 -6.68 6.06 23.97
CA ARG A 228 -5.62 7.09 23.97
C ARG A 228 -4.35 6.60 23.29
N ALA A 229 -3.94 5.33 23.49
CA ALA A 229 -2.78 4.74 22.83
C ALA A 229 -3.00 4.61 21.32
N LEU A 230 -4.20 4.21 20.88
CA LEU A 230 -4.55 4.16 19.47
C LEU A 230 -4.55 5.56 18.84
N ALA A 231 -5.18 6.53 19.48
CA ALA A 231 -5.23 7.91 19.01
C ALA A 231 -3.83 8.52 18.82
N ALA A 232 -2.91 8.28 19.76
CA ALA A 232 -1.52 8.72 19.61
C ALA A 232 -0.82 8.09 18.39
N ARG A 233 -1.06 6.79 18.13
CA ARG A 233 -0.51 6.09 16.97
C ARG A 233 -1.12 6.58 15.65
N ILE A 234 -2.43 6.85 15.63
CA ILE A 234 -3.14 7.45 14.48
C ILE A 234 -2.54 8.83 14.16
N LEU A 235 -2.31 9.67 15.18
CA LEU A 235 -1.70 10.99 14.98
C LEU A 235 -0.29 10.91 14.39
N VAL A 236 0.53 9.99 14.89
CA VAL A 236 1.88 9.76 14.36
C VAL A 236 1.84 9.28 12.91
N LEU A 237 0.98 8.31 12.60
CA LEU A 237 0.83 7.80 11.23
C LEU A 237 0.23 8.86 10.30
N GLY A 238 -0.76 9.63 10.78
CA GLY A 238 -1.36 10.73 10.03
C GLY A 238 -0.34 11.81 9.69
N ALA A 239 0.48 12.22 10.65
CA ALA A 239 1.58 13.16 10.43
C ALA A 239 2.60 12.62 9.42
N TYR A 240 2.97 11.33 9.54
CA TYR A 240 3.89 10.67 8.60
C TYR A 240 3.29 10.60 7.19
N PHE A 241 2.04 10.16 7.02
CA PHE A 241 1.40 10.12 5.71
C PHE A 241 1.22 11.51 5.10
N ALA A 242 0.79 12.49 5.91
CA ALA A 242 0.63 13.86 5.46
C ALA A 242 1.95 14.45 4.95
N ALA A 243 3.03 14.30 5.72
CA ALA A 243 4.35 14.77 5.35
C ALA A 243 4.92 14.01 4.12
N SER A 244 4.65 12.69 4.03
CA SER A 244 5.03 11.88 2.86
C SER A 244 4.30 12.32 1.60
N TYR A 245 3.00 12.63 1.68
CA TYR A 245 2.24 13.14 0.53
C TYR A 245 2.67 14.54 0.11
N LEU A 246 2.98 15.42 1.06
CA LEU A 246 3.51 16.74 0.75
C LEU A 246 4.87 16.64 0.03
N LEU A 247 5.79 15.81 0.54
CA LEU A 247 7.14 15.73 -0.03
C LEU A 247 7.20 14.93 -1.33
N SER A 248 6.45 13.83 -1.44
CA SER A 248 6.59 12.87 -2.56
C SER A 248 5.45 12.95 -3.58
N GLY A 249 4.25 13.41 -3.16
CA GLY A 249 3.05 13.41 -4.01
C GLY A 249 3.18 14.25 -5.28
N PRO A 250 3.69 15.49 -5.23
CA PRO A 250 3.77 16.37 -6.39
C PRO A 250 4.95 16.12 -7.34
N ASN A 251 5.83 15.14 -7.06
CA ASN A 251 7.00 14.86 -7.90
C ASN A 251 6.67 14.74 -9.40
N THR A 252 5.55 14.08 -9.71
CA THR A 252 5.08 13.89 -11.10
C THR A 252 4.70 15.19 -11.77
N LEU A 253 4.05 16.12 -11.04
CA LEU A 253 3.68 17.42 -11.54
C LEU A 253 4.92 18.29 -11.75
N ALA A 254 5.86 18.25 -10.83
CA ALA A 254 7.14 18.95 -10.97
C ALA A 254 7.93 18.50 -12.21
N LEU A 255 7.90 17.18 -12.54
CA LEU A 255 8.50 16.68 -13.77
C LEU A 255 7.84 17.25 -15.03
N LEU A 256 6.51 17.35 -15.05
CA LEU A 256 5.76 17.96 -16.18
C LEU A 256 6.14 19.43 -16.35
N ASP A 257 6.17 20.20 -15.27
CA ASP A 257 6.53 21.62 -15.30
C ASP A 257 8.00 21.86 -15.69
N LEU A 258 8.88 20.89 -15.42
CA LEU A 258 10.27 20.90 -15.92
C LEU A 258 10.38 20.52 -17.40
N GLY A 259 9.27 20.20 -18.09
CA GLY A 259 9.23 19.91 -19.52
C GLY A 259 9.34 18.43 -19.89
N VAL A 260 9.25 17.50 -18.92
CA VAL A 260 9.15 16.06 -19.22
C VAL A 260 7.82 15.78 -19.91
N SER A 261 7.83 15.08 -21.03
CA SER A 261 6.60 14.81 -21.79
C SER A 261 5.61 13.94 -20.99
N LEU A 262 4.32 14.14 -21.22
CA LEU A 262 3.25 13.36 -20.56
C LEU A 262 3.43 11.85 -20.78
N ALA A 263 3.87 11.43 -21.96
CA ALA A 263 4.14 10.03 -22.27
C ALA A 263 5.29 9.46 -21.42
N GLN A 264 6.37 10.22 -21.25
CA GLN A 264 7.50 9.81 -20.39
C GLN A 264 7.10 9.73 -18.91
N VAL A 265 6.34 10.72 -18.42
CA VAL A 265 5.82 10.71 -17.06
C VAL A 265 4.84 9.54 -16.87
N GLY A 266 3.97 9.27 -17.83
CA GLY A 266 3.05 8.14 -17.82
C GLY A 266 3.77 6.79 -17.77
N PHE A 267 4.82 6.60 -18.59
CA PHE A 267 5.66 5.39 -18.55
C PHE A 267 6.41 5.25 -17.22
N LEU A 268 6.97 6.34 -16.71
CA LEU A 268 7.66 6.37 -15.43
C LEU A 268 6.72 5.94 -14.30
N THR A 269 5.54 6.57 -14.18
CA THR A 269 4.59 6.34 -13.08
C THR A 269 3.79 5.04 -13.21
N GLY A 270 3.46 4.63 -14.44
CA GLY A 270 2.67 3.42 -14.68
C GLY A 270 3.49 2.13 -14.73
N THR A 271 4.80 2.22 -14.97
CA THR A 271 5.64 1.03 -15.13
C THR A 271 6.91 1.07 -14.29
N VAL A 272 7.75 2.10 -14.45
CA VAL A 272 9.09 2.11 -13.83
C VAL A 272 9.00 2.21 -12.30
N LEU A 273 8.25 3.18 -11.78
CA LEU A 273 8.16 3.40 -10.34
C LEU A 273 7.48 2.23 -9.59
N PRO A 274 6.37 1.64 -10.08
CA PRO A 274 5.82 0.42 -9.48
C PRO A 274 6.79 -0.77 -9.55
N ALA A 275 7.56 -0.92 -10.63
CA ALA A 275 8.56 -1.98 -10.73
C ALA A 275 9.70 -1.80 -9.71
N ILE A 276 10.17 -0.57 -9.51
CA ILE A 276 11.14 -0.25 -8.46
C ILE A 276 10.57 -0.57 -7.08
N ASN A 277 9.34 -0.16 -6.81
CA ASN A 277 8.68 -0.42 -5.53
C ASN A 277 8.53 -1.93 -5.28
N LEU A 278 8.18 -2.70 -6.30
CA LEU A 278 8.12 -4.17 -6.26
C LEU A 278 9.45 -4.78 -5.82
N VAL A 279 10.56 -4.41 -6.49
CA VAL A 279 11.89 -4.93 -6.18
C VAL A 279 12.32 -4.52 -4.77
N MET A 280 12.11 -3.25 -4.39
CA MET A 280 12.50 -2.74 -3.08
C MET A 280 11.68 -3.36 -1.95
N ALA A 281 10.40 -3.64 -2.15
CA ALA A 281 9.57 -4.32 -1.17
C ALA A 281 10.03 -5.78 -0.92
N LEU A 282 10.47 -6.50 -1.98
CA LEU A 282 11.07 -7.84 -1.84
C LEU A 282 12.36 -7.80 -1.00
N VAL A 283 13.22 -6.84 -1.27
CA VAL A 283 14.50 -6.66 -0.56
C VAL A 283 14.26 -6.20 0.88
N ALA A 284 13.32 -5.27 1.11
CA ALA A 284 13.04 -4.68 2.42
C ALA A 284 12.59 -5.71 3.46
N GLY A 285 11.84 -6.75 3.06
CA GLY A 285 11.44 -7.84 3.97
C GLY A 285 12.64 -8.58 4.57
N GLY A 286 13.64 -8.89 3.75
CA GLY A 286 14.89 -9.50 4.20
C GLY A 286 15.77 -8.55 5.02
N LEU A 287 15.84 -7.28 4.62
CA LEU A 287 16.58 -6.25 5.34
C LEU A 287 15.98 -5.96 6.71
N ALA A 288 14.65 -5.93 6.84
CA ALA A 288 13.95 -5.72 8.10
C ALA A 288 14.27 -6.83 9.11
N ALA A 289 14.35 -8.08 8.65
CA ALA A 289 14.73 -9.22 9.48
C ALA A 289 16.21 -9.15 9.93
N ARG A 290 17.10 -8.58 9.10
CA ARG A 290 18.55 -8.54 9.37
C ARG A 290 18.98 -7.33 10.17
N PHE A 291 18.49 -6.15 9.84
CA PHE A 291 18.97 -4.86 10.40
C PHE A 291 18.02 -4.27 11.45
N GLY A 292 16.81 -4.79 11.56
CA GLY A 292 15.79 -4.31 12.48
C GLY A 292 14.95 -3.14 11.92
N THR A 293 13.75 -3.03 12.45
CA THR A 293 12.71 -2.11 11.99
C THR A 293 13.11 -0.63 12.07
N VAL A 294 13.68 -0.20 13.22
CA VAL A 294 14.04 1.21 13.48
C VAL A 294 15.10 1.70 12.51
N ARG A 295 16.16 0.90 12.33
CA ARG A 295 17.25 1.28 11.41
C ARG A 295 16.79 1.37 9.97
N LEU A 296 15.91 0.44 9.56
CA LEU A 296 15.41 0.41 8.19
C LEU A 296 14.50 1.62 7.91
N ILE A 297 13.63 2.00 8.87
CA ILE A 297 12.83 3.22 8.78
C ILE A 297 13.73 4.44 8.68
N ALA A 298 14.78 4.55 9.52
CA ALA A 298 15.70 5.68 9.51
C ALA A 298 16.46 5.81 8.18
N CYS A 299 17.00 4.69 7.65
CA CYS A 299 17.73 4.69 6.38
C CYS A 299 16.80 5.03 5.19
N GLY A 300 15.62 4.41 5.11
CA GLY A 300 14.65 4.72 4.05
C GLY A 300 14.20 6.17 4.10
N ALA A 301 13.88 6.69 5.29
CA ALA A 301 13.45 8.07 5.46
C ALA A 301 14.56 9.09 5.13
N PHE A 302 15.81 8.78 5.49
CA PHE A 302 16.95 9.60 5.09
C PHE A 302 17.08 9.67 3.56
N GLY A 303 16.93 8.53 2.87
CA GLY A 303 16.93 8.51 1.40
C GLY A 303 15.79 9.32 0.78
N VAL A 304 14.58 9.30 1.38
CA VAL A 304 13.46 10.15 0.95
C VAL A 304 13.76 11.63 1.18
N LEU A 305 14.40 12.01 2.30
CA LEU A 305 14.85 13.39 2.53
C LEU A 305 15.88 13.84 1.50
N VAL A 306 16.88 13.00 1.20
CA VAL A 306 17.88 13.28 0.16
C VAL A 306 17.18 13.47 -1.19
N SER A 307 16.24 12.61 -1.55
CA SER A 307 15.49 12.73 -2.80
C SER A 307 14.70 14.05 -2.90
N GLY A 308 14.08 14.48 -1.80
CA GLY A 308 13.38 15.77 -1.74
C GLY A 308 14.33 16.97 -1.90
N GLY A 309 15.52 16.92 -1.30
CA GLY A 309 16.57 17.93 -1.47
C GLY A 309 17.10 17.98 -2.90
N LEU A 310 17.31 16.82 -3.53
CA LEU A 310 17.68 16.73 -4.95
C LEU A 310 16.58 17.28 -5.86
N MET A 311 15.31 17.01 -5.56
CA MET A 311 14.18 17.55 -6.31
C MET A 311 14.11 19.07 -6.19
N ALA A 312 14.26 19.62 -4.98
CA ALA A 312 14.34 21.08 -4.78
C ALA A 312 15.47 21.73 -5.62
N SER A 313 16.64 21.11 -5.60
CA SER A 313 17.81 21.56 -6.36
C SER A 313 17.59 21.44 -7.88
N ALA A 314 16.96 20.34 -8.32
CA ALA A 314 16.62 20.11 -9.72
C ALA A 314 15.65 21.16 -10.25
N CYS A 315 14.61 21.47 -9.48
CA CYS A 315 13.63 22.52 -9.84
C CYS A 315 14.28 23.92 -9.87
N ALA A 316 15.21 24.20 -8.94
CA ALA A 316 15.93 25.48 -8.93
C ALA A 316 16.87 25.66 -10.13
N ALA A 317 17.49 24.57 -10.59
CA ALA A 317 18.45 24.55 -11.70
C ALA A 317 17.79 24.28 -13.08
N GLY A 318 16.50 23.89 -13.13
CA GLY A 318 15.86 23.40 -14.36
C GLY A 318 16.43 22.07 -14.87
N ALA A 319 17.02 21.26 -13.97
CA ALA A 319 17.74 20.03 -14.31
C ALA A 319 16.81 18.81 -14.35
N VAL A 320 16.27 18.51 -15.53
CA VAL A 320 15.30 17.41 -15.76
C VAL A 320 15.84 16.06 -15.32
N GLU A 321 17.07 15.71 -15.71
CA GLU A 321 17.68 14.41 -15.38
C GLU A 321 17.81 14.21 -13.87
N LEU A 322 18.18 15.28 -13.14
CA LEU A 322 18.27 15.26 -11.70
C LEU A 322 16.90 15.08 -11.04
N ALA A 323 15.85 15.69 -11.58
CA ALA A 323 14.49 15.54 -11.11
C ALA A 323 13.96 14.10 -11.31
N ILE A 324 14.25 13.49 -12.47
CA ILE A 324 13.93 12.07 -12.73
C ILE A 324 14.68 11.17 -11.74
N ALA A 325 15.99 11.40 -11.55
CA ALA A 325 16.80 10.63 -10.60
C ALA A 325 16.29 10.78 -9.15
N ALA A 326 15.92 11.99 -8.74
CA ALA A 326 15.31 12.27 -7.45
C ALA A 326 13.99 11.51 -7.26
N THR A 327 13.12 11.48 -8.29
CA THR A 327 11.86 10.74 -8.25
C THR A 327 12.10 9.24 -8.12
N ILE A 328 13.03 8.67 -8.89
CA ILE A 328 13.42 7.25 -8.80
C ILE A 328 13.96 6.92 -7.40
N LEU A 329 14.85 7.74 -6.85
CA LEU A 329 15.40 7.58 -5.51
C LEU A 329 14.30 7.62 -4.45
N ASN A 330 13.33 8.52 -4.60
CA ASN A 330 12.18 8.65 -3.69
C ASN A 330 11.39 7.34 -3.62
N PHE A 331 11.04 6.76 -4.78
CA PHE A 331 10.29 5.50 -4.84
C PHE A 331 11.10 4.30 -4.34
N LEU A 332 12.39 4.26 -4.62
CA LEU A 332 13.31 3.23 -4.12
C LEU A 332 13.33 3.24 -2.58
N CYS A 333 13.56 4.41 -1.99
CA CYS A 333 13.63 4.55 -0.54
C CYS A 333 12.26 4.41 0.13
N GLY A 334 11.19 4.89 -0.53
CA GLY A 334 9.80 4.71 -0.11
C GLY A 334 9.38 3.24 -0.06
N GLY A 335 9.78 2.43 -1.04
CA GLY A 335 9.55 0.98 -1.05
C GLY A 335 10.24 0.26 0.11
N ILE A 336 11.49 0.64 0.42
CA ILE A 336 12.20 0.11 1.60
C ILE A 336 11.49 0.51 2.90
N LEU A 337 11.02 1.75 3.00
CA LEU A 337 10.36 2.32 4.17
C LEU A 337 8.97 1.73 4.41
N GLY A 338 8.24 1.42 3.36
CA GLY A 338 6.87 0.92 3.44
C GLY A 338 6.73 -0.38 4.25
N VAL A 339 7.61 -1.35 4.01
CA VAL A 339 7.57 -2.67 4.69
C VAL A 339 7.63 -2.56 6.21
N PRO A 340 8.63 -1.90 6.81
CA PRO A 340 8.69 -1.78 8.27
C PRO A 340 7.54 -0.94 8.85
N VAL A 341 7.04 0.07 8.14
CA VAL A 341 5.89 0.86 8.58
C VAL A 341 4.62 0.00 8.62
N PHE A 342 4.29 -0.76 7.55
CA PHE A 342 3.16 -1.68 7.56
C PHE A 342 3.30 -2.77 8.61
N ASN A 343 4.50 -3.32 8.80
CA ASN A 343 4.75 -4.29 9.87
C ASN A 343 4.45 -3.71 11.26
N MET A 344 4.76 -2.42 11.50
CA MET A 344 4.40 -1.75 12.76
C MET A 344 2.89 -1.52 12.88
N ILE A 345 2.19 -1.20 11.79
CA ILE A 345 0.72 -1.08 11.80
C ILE A 345 0.10 -2.42 12.20
N TYR A 346 0.54 -3.55 11.62
CA TYR A 346 0.10 -4.88 12.02
C TYR A 346 0.36 -5.18 13.50
N ARG A 347 1.52 -4.77 14.01
CA ARG A 347 1.88 -4.94 15.41
C ARG A 347 0.98 -4.13 16.35
N TRP A 348 0.62 -2.93 15.96
CA TRP A 348 -0.28 -2.06 16.72
C TRP A 348 -1.75 -2.47 16.62
N ALA A 349 -2.15 -3.15 15.54
CA ALA A 349 -3.51 -3.64 15.30
C ALA A 349 -3.84 -4.95 16.05
N GLN A 350 -2.95 -5.45 16.94
CA GLN A 350 -3.16 -6.69 17.73
C GLN A 350 -4.14 -6.49 18.89
N GLY A 351 -5.33 -5.99 18.60
CA GLY A 351 -6.39 -5.85 19.57
C GLY A 351 -7.45 -6.96 19.45
N PRO A 352 -8.47 -6.91 20.29
CA PRO A 352 -9.61 -7.84 20.19
C PRO A 352 -10.48 -7.63 18.96
N ARG A 353 -10.22 -6.54 18.20
CA ARG A 353 -10.91 -6.18 16.95
C ARG A 353 -9.90 -5.74 15.89
N PRO A 354 -9.16 -6.68 15.31
CA PRO A 354 -8.03 -6.36 14.44
C PRO A 354 -8.42 -5.60 13.17
N ALA A 355 -9.60 -5.86 12.58
CA ALA A 355 -10.09 -5.10 11.43
C ALA A 355 -10.37 -3.63 11.82
N THR A 356 -11.02 -3.40 12.96
CA THR A 356 -11.27 -2.04 13.49
C THR A 356 -9.98 -1.33 13.84
N ASP A 357 -9.06 -2.01 14.54
CA ASP A 357 -7.77 -1.43 14.95
C ASP A 357 -6.92 -1.06 13.73
N TYR A 358 -6.84 -1.94 12.72
CA TYR A 358 -6.12 -1.66 11.47
C TYR A 358 -6.77 -0.50 10.69
N ALA A 359 -8.08 -0.53 10.50
CA ALA A 359 -8.79 0.51 9.78
C ALA A 359 -8.69 1.89 10.47
N LEU A 360 -8.67 1.93 11.80
CA LEU A 360 -8.42 3.17 12.53
C LEU A 360 -6.97 3.64 12.36
N LEU A 361 -5.99 2.74 12.50
CA LEU A 361 -4.58 3.10 12.37
C LEU A 361 -4.21 3.54 10.96
N PHE A 362 -4.64 2.79 9.94
CA PHE A 362 -4.32 3.10 8.55
C PHE A 362 -5.33 4.05 7.92
N GLY A 363 -6.63 3.69 7.93
CA GLY A 363 -7.68 4.43 7.24
C GLY A 363 -7.87 5.84 7.81
N ALA A 364 -7.98 5.98 9.13
CA ALA A 364 -8.15 7.32 9.73
C ALA A 364 -6.90 8.19 9.56
N ALA A 365 -5.69 7.60 9.65
CA ALA A 365 -4.45 8.32 9.40
C ALA A 365 -4.32 8.76 7.93
N PHE A 366 -4.67 7.87 7.00
CA PHE A 366 -4.71 8.16 5.56
C PHE A 366 -5.73 9.25 5.24
N PHE A 367 -6.94 9.14 5.80
CA PHE A 367 -8.00 10.14 5.61
C PHE A 367 -7.60 11.50 6.17
N ALA A 368 -6.98 11.55 7.36
CA ALA A 368 -6.49 12.80 7.94
C ALA A 368 -5.39 13.48 7.09
N ALA A 369 -4.62 12.71 6.33
CA ALA A 369 -3.60 13.22 5.41
C ALA A 369 -4.15 13.70 4.06
N MET A 370 -5.37 13.27 3.68
CA MET A 370 -5.99 13.59 2.37
C MET A 370 -6.09 15.09 2.05
N PRO A 371 -6.51 15.98 2.99
CA PRO A 371 -6.59 17.41 2.69
C PRO A 371 -5.25 18.00 2.27
N LEU A 372 -4.15 17.58 2.91
CA LEU A 372 -2.80 18.04 2.55
C LEU A 372 -2.33 17.46 1.22
N ARG A 373 -2.71 16.23 0.90
CA ARG A 373 -2.46 15.64 -0.42
C ARG A 373 -3.16 16.44 -1.54
N VAL A 374 -4.41 16.82 -1.32
CA VAL A 374 -5.19 17.63 -2.28
C VAL A 374 -4.64 19.05 -2.39
N ALA A 375 -4.21 19.66 -1.29
CA ALA A 375 -3.68 21.01 -1.26
C ALA A 375 -2.23 21.11 -1.82
N ALA A 376 -1.49 20.02 -1.86
CA ALA A 376 -0.07 20.02 -2.23
C ALA A 376 0.23 20.68 -3.58
N PRO A 377 -0.50 20.42 -4.69
CA PRO A 377 -0.25 21.09 -5.97
C PRO A 377 -0.48 22.60 -5.90
N ALA A 378 -1.56 23.06 -5.26
CA ALA A 378 -1.86 24.48 -5.12
C ALA A 378 -0.82 25.20 -4.24
N LEU A 379 -0.33 24.54 -3.18
CA LEU A 379 0.76 25.08 -2.37
C LEU A 379 2.07 25.18 -3.18
N ALA A 380 2.33 24.22 -4.06
CA ALA A 380 3.51 24.26 -4.92
C ALA A 380 3.41 25.36 -5.99
N GLU A 381 2.24 25.57 -6.57
CA GLU A 381 1.97 26.65 -7.50
C GLU A 381 2.18 28.04 -6.84
N TRP A 382 1.66 28.20 -5.61
CA TRP A 382 1.81 29.45 -4.86
C TRP A 382 3.25 29.74 -4.42
N ALA A 383 3.99 28.72 -3.94
CA ALA A 383 5.34 28.91 -3.38
C ALA A 383 6.46 28.80 -4.40
N GLY A 384 6.18 28.21 -5.57
CA GLY A 384 7.19 27.73 -6.51
C GLY A 384 7.86 26.43 -6.06
N TRP A 385 8.20 25.56 -7.00
CA TRP A 385 8.72 24.21 -6.72
C TRP A 385 9.93 24.17 -5.78
N PRO A 386 10.99 25.01 -5.93
CA PRO A 386 12.16 24.95 -5.05
C PRO A 386 11.80 25.27 -3.60
N SER A 387 11.00 26.34 -3.37
CA SER A 387 10.59 26.75 -2.04
C SER A 387 9.63 25.75 -1.42
N TYR A 388 8.72 25.17 -2.21
CA TYR A 388 7.79 24.14 -1.78
C TYR A 388 8.52 22.91 -1.25
N PHE A 389 9.43 22.31 -2.05
CA PHE A 389 10.19 21.15 -1.61
C PHE A 389 11.09 21.49 -0.40
N GLY A 390 11.73 22.67 -0.41
CA GLY A 390 12.54 23.12 0.72
C GLY A 390 11.74 23.20 2.04
N ALA A 391 10.50 23.70 1.99
CA ALA A 391 9.62 23.81 3.16
C ALA A 391 9.07 22.45 3.63
N THR A 392 8.89 21.49 2.74
CA THR A 392 8.37 20.15 3.09
C THR A 392 9.42 19.26 3.76
N LEU A 393 10.72 19.47 3.50
CA LEU A 393 11.79 18.68 4.11
C LEU A 393 11.77 18.66 5.64
N PRO A 394 11.75 19.81 6.36
CA PRO A 394 11.72 19.81 7.81
C PRO A 394 10.44 19.22 8.37
N LEU A 395 9.30 19.36 7.69
CA LEU A 395 8.03 18.75 8.08
C LEU A 395 8.11 17.22 8.03
N TYR A 396 8.68 16.70 6.93
CA TYR A 396 8.89 15.25 6.78
C TYR A 396 9.89 14.72 7.82
N ALA A 397 11.01 15.42 8.05
CA ALA A 397 12.01 15.04 9.04
C ALA A 397 11.41 14.97 10.46
N ALA A 398 10.60 15.97 10.84
CA ALA A 398 9.92 15.99 12.14
C ALA A 398 8.90 14.85 12.29
N ALA A 399 8.09 14.58 11.26
CA ALA A 399 7.11 13.50 11.26
C ALA A 399 7.79 12.13 11.38
N VAL A 400 8.87 11.90 10.64
CA VAL A 400 9.66 10.65 10.71
C VAL A 400 10.37 10.52 12.06
N ALA A 401 10.95 11.58 12.60
CA ALA A 401 11.54 11.54 13.94
C ALA A 401 10.52 11.13 15.00
N TRP A 402 9.30 11.68 14.92
CA TRP A 402 8.20 11.28 15.82
C TRP A 402 7.82 9.80 15.61
N LEU A 403 7.72 9.35 14.37
CA LEU A 403 7.45 7.93 14.06
C LEU A 403 8.53 7.03 14.66
N LEU A 404 9.82 7.35 14.46
CA LEU A 404 10.96 6.56 14.97
C LEU A 404 10.95 6.44 16.49
N VAL A 405 10.72 7.56 17.21
CA VAL A 405 10.61 7.55 18.66
C VAL A 405 9.45 6.66 19.13
N THR A 406 8.31 6.73 18.44
CA THR A 406 7.12 5.92 18.80
C THR A 406 7.36 4.44 18.53
N VAL A 407 7.98 4.10 17.40
CA VAL A 407 8.36 2.71 17.05
C VAL A 407 9.35 2.15 18.05
N ASP A 408 10.42 2.88 18.36
CA ASP A 408 11.46 2.45 19.29
C ASP A 408 10.89 2.20 20.70
N ARG A 409 10.05 3.11 21.20
CA ARG A 409 9.36 2.93 22.50
C ARG A 409 8.48 1.67 22.50
N THR A 410 7.74 1.41 21.42
CA THR A 410 6.91 0.21 21.31
C THR A 410 7.76 -1.05 21.37
N LEU A 411 8.85 -1.11 20.59
CA LEU A 411 9.71 -2.29 20.52
C LEU A 411 10.44 -2.56 21.85
N ARG A 412 10.83 -1.52 22.58
CA ARG A 412 11.43 -1.67 23.91
C ARG A 412 10.43 -2.17 24.95
N ALA A 413 9.18 -1.66 24.91
CA ALA A 413 8.14 -2.11 25.82
C ALA A 413 7.83 -3.62 25.63
N ASP A 414 7.76 -4.07 24.38
CA ASP A 414 7.54 -5.47 24.05
C ASP A 414 8.73 -6.37 24.48
N GLY A 415 9.97 -5.90 24.29
CA GLY A 415 11.18 -6.62 24.70
C GLY A 415 11.39 -6.67 26.24
N ALA A 416 10.81 -5.75 26.99
CA ALA A 416 10.82 -5.77 28.45
C ALA A 416 9.77 -6.75 29.03
N GLY A 417 8.66 -6.98 28.33
CA GLY A 417 7.59 -7.91 28.74
C GLY A 417 7.94 -9.39 28.52
N THR A 418 9.02 -9.69 27.80
CA THR A 418 9.49 -11.07 27.49
C THR A 418 10.67 -11.52 28.37
N ARG A 419 11.11 -10.71 29.34
CA ARG A 419 12.09 -11.05 30.37
C ARG A 419 11.38 -11.24 31.71
#